data_e5f3a3796362a7bd30ceaf8e51490c2a
#
_entry.id   e5f3a3796362a7bd30ceaf8e51490c2a
#
_cell.length_a   1.000
_cell.length_b   1.000
_cell.length_c   1.000
_cell.angle_alpha   90.00
_cell.angle_beta   90.00
_cell.angle_gamma   90.00
#
_symmetry.space_group_name_H-M   'P 1'
#
loop_
_entity.id
_entity.type
_entity.pdbx_description
1 polymer ?
#
loop_
_entity_poly.entity_id
_entity_poly.type
_entity_poly.pdbx_seq_one_letter_code
_entity_poly.pdbx_strand_id
1 'polypeptide(L)'
;PEMSRGLGDVYKRQLLGCITTRFIDEDNYAEPSEKEANLKAPLRRPLQLFREVWKESAFRKLILFLVLTMGVRIVFTLQFLVMPKYYVRTLYDDFAIGSINAINPAIIVSGLILLIPVLGRFSTVSLMIVGMSISAFSLVFMAIPIEWYYLVPGIETRSQAYLVAIVTQILVFAFGELLFSPRFSEYVARVAPKDKVASYMSLAALPMFIAKPINGIIGGLLVAYLCYDGICAKMDTGHIGFWDSPEFMWTIYLAMAVISPIAIIMTRKTITSDHPEEDADSPPIAAIETEMDPAVTAEELTEANS
;
A
#
# COMPACT_ATOMS: atom_id res chain seq x y z
N PRO A 1 20.68 18.39 -20.57
CA PRO A 1 21.76 18.00 -19.64
C PRO A 1 21.25 17.25 -18.39
N GLU A 2 20.03 17.49 -17.93
CA GLU A 2 19.49 16.82 -16.72
C GLU A 2 19.07 15.37 -16.97
N MET A 3 18.57 15.05 -18.15
CA MET A 3 18.15 13.68 -18.49
C MET A 3 19.36 12.71 -18.52
N SER A 4 20.55 13.18 -18.88
CA SER A 4 21.77 12.35 -18.89
C SER A 4 22.29 12.05 -17.48
N ARG A 5 22.07 12.93 -16.50
CA ARG A 5 22.43 12.68 -15.09
C ARG A 5 21.54 11.63 -14.46
N GLY A 6 20.24 11.65 -14.74
CA GLY A 6 19.30 10.66 -14.22
C GLY A 6 19.57 9.24 -14.74
N LEU A 7 19.92 9.09 -16.02
CA LEU A 7 20.32 7.81 -16.60
C LEU A 7 21.60 7.25 -15.95
N GLY A 8 22.60 8.12 -15.74
CA GLY A 8 23.86 7.72 -15.08
C GLY A 8 23.63 7.18 -13.66
N ASP A 9 22.70 7.74 -12.90
CA ASP A 9 22.40 7.28 -11.55
C ASP A 9 21.63 5.96 -11.53
N VAL A 10 20.76 5.71 -12.50
CA VAL A 10 20.08 4.41 -12.67
C VAL A 10 21.09 3.31 -12.96
N TYR A 11 22.01 3.54 -13.89
CA TYR A 11 23.07 2.55 -14.21
C TYR A 11 24.02 2.30 -13.03
N LYS A 12 24.37 3.33 -12.26
CA LYS A 12 25.20 3.15 -11.05
C LYS A 12 24.49 2.27 -10.01
N ARG A 13 23.20 2.47 -9.78
CA ARG A 13 22.41 1.64 -8.86
C ARG A 13 22.27 0.20 -9.36
N GLN A 14 22.06 0.00 -10.65
CA GLN A 14 22.03 -1.33 -11.26
C GLN A 14 23.38 -2.02 -11.15
N LEU A 15 24.47 -1.32 -11.42
CA LEU A 15 25.83 -1.86 -11.27
C LEU A 15 26.12 -2.25 -9.82
N LEU A 16 25.74 -1.38 -8.85
CA LEU A 16 25.87 -1.67 -7.43
C LEU A 16 25.05 -2.92 -7.05
N GLY A 17 23.81 -3.02 -7.54
CA GLY A 17 22.98 -4.22 -7.36
C GLY A 17 23.63 -5.48 -7.92
N CYS A 18 24.18 -5.44 -9.13
CA CYS A 18 24.90 -6.56 -9.73
C CYS A 18 26.19 -6.92 -8.96
N ILE A 19 26.88 -5.93 -8.38
CA ILE A 19 28.07 -6.19 -7.56
C ILE A 19 27.66 -6.84 -6.23
N THR A 20 26.63 -6.33 -5.57
CA THR A 20 26.16 -6.88 -4.29
C THR A 20 25.61 -8.29 -4.42
N THR A 21 24.89 -8.62 -5.51
CA THR A 21 24.40 -9.99 -5.75
C THR A 21 25.54 -11.00 -5.94
N ARG A 22 26.72 -10.56 -6.35
CA ARG A 22 27.90 -11.44 -6.49
C ARG A 22 28.52 -11.86 -5.15
N PHE A 23 28.19 -11.12 -4.08
CA PHE A 23 28.61 -11.44 -2.69
C PHE A 23 27.56 -12.21 -1.91
N ILE A 24 26.36 -12.41 -2.49
CA ILE A 24 25.30 -13.21 -1.89
C ILE A 24 25.50 -14.65 -2.41
N ASP A 25 25.97 -15.52 -1.54
CA ASP A 25 26.08 -16.94 -1.82
C ASP A 25 24.71 -17.57 -1.58
N GLU A 26 23.93 -17.78 -2.65
CA GLU A 26 22.60 -18.38 -2.58
C GLU A 26 22.65 -19.80 -1.98
N ASP A 27 23.82 -20.45 -2.04
CA ASP A 27 23.99 -21.80 -1.50
C ASP A 27 23.86 -21.88 0.02
N ASN A 28 24.07 -20.77 0.71
CA ASN A 28 23.94 -20.70 2.17
C ASN A 28 22.51 -20.40 2.65
N TYR A 29 21.61 -19.93 1.76
CA TYR A 29 20.26 -19.49 2.14
C TYR A 29 19.14 -20.37 1.57
N ALA A 30 19.40 -21.18 0.55
CA ALA A 30 18.41 -22.07 -0.04
C ALA A 30 18.40 -23.42 0.68
N GLU A 31 17.25 -23.83 1.22
CA GLU A 31 17.09 -25.17 1.77
C GLU A 31 17.37 -26.25 0.69
N PRO A 32 17.99 -27.38 1.07
CA PRO A 32 18.34 -28.46 0.11
C PRO A 32 17.15 -28.96 -0.70
N SER A 33 15.93 -28.92 -0.12
CA SER A 33 14.68 -29.29 -0.78
C SER A 33 14.29 -28.36 -1.94
N GLU A 34 14.59 -27.05 -1.83
CA GLU A 34 14.31 -26.09 -2.90
C GLU A 34 15.28 -26.23 -4.09
N LYS A 35 16.55 -26.54 -3.82
CA LYS A 35 17.55 -26.77 -4.88
C LYS A 35 17.20 -27.99 -5.75
N GLU A 36 16.79 -29.09 -5.15
CA GLU A 36 16.39 -30.29 -5.89
C GLU A 36 15.08 -30.11 -6.66
N ALA A 37 14.13 -29.35 -6.12
CA ALA A 37 12.87 -29.07 -6.78
C ALA A 37 13.06 -28.17 -8.02
N ASN A 38 13.95 -27.16 -7.96
CA ASN A 38 14.22 -26.27 -9.09
C ASN A 38 15.00 -26.93 -10.22
N LEU A 39 15.89 -27.89 -9.92
CA LEU A 39 16.69 -28.60 -10.93
C LEU A 39 15.92 -29.72 -11.65
N LYS A 40 14.89 -30.30 -11.03
CA LYS A 40 14.15 -31.46 -11.56
C LYS A 40 12.71 -31.13 -12.00
N ALA A 41 12.23 -29.90 -11.78
CA ALA A 41 10.87 -29.55 -12.18
C ALA A 41 10.82 -29.38 -13.71
N PRO A 42 10.10 -30.27 -14.45
CA PRO A 42 9.83 -30.01 -15.85
C PRO A 42 9.07 -28.70 -15.91
N LEU A 43 9.31 -27.87 -16.94
CA LEU A 43 8.54 -26.66 -17.25
C LEU A 43 7.05 -27.06 -17.37
N ARG A 44 6.37 -27.19 -16.25
CA ARG A 44 4.94 -27.45 -16.19
C ARG A 44 4.24 -26.27 -16.84
N ARG A 45 3.30 -26.58 -17.74
CA ARG A 45 2.53 -25.53 -18.41
C ARG A 45 1.90 -24.63 -17.34
N PRO A 46 2.05 -23.30 -17.40
CA PRO A 46 1.60 -22.39 -16.34
C PRO A 46 0.14 -22.58 -15.93
N LEU A 47 -0.72 -22.96 -16.90
CA LEU A 47 -2.12 -23.25 -16.69
C LEU A 47 -2.38 -24.54 -15.85
N GLN A 48 -1.52 -25.54 -15.95
CA GLN A 48 -1.66 -26.75 -15.13
C GLN A 48 -1.27 -26.47 -13.69
N LEU A 49 -0.17 -25.71 -13.48
CA LEU A 49 0.26 -25.26 -12.18
C LEU A 49 -0.83 -24.39 -11.49
N PHE A 50 -1.39 -23.42 -12.22
CA PHE A 50 -2.48 -22.60 -11.72
C PHE A 50 -3.70 -23.44 -11.32
N ARG A 51 -4.05 -24.47 -12.10
CA ARG A 51 -5.19 -25.34 -11.81
C ARG A 51 -4.95 -26.23 -10.59
N GLU A 52 -3.72 -26.65 -10.35
CA GLU A 52 -3.34 -27.41 -9.15
C GLU A 52 -3.43 -26.52 -7.90
N VAL A 53 -2.84 -25.32 -7.94
CA VAL A 53 -2.83 -24.37 -6.82
C VAL A 53 -4.25 -23.85 -6.51
N TRP A 54 -5.10 -23.70 -7.54
CA TRP A 54 -6.51 -23.29 -7.35
C TRP A 54 -7.33 -24.26 -6.49
N LYS A 55 -6.93 -25.51 -6.40
CA LYS A 55 -7.59 -26.49 -5.52
C LYS A 55 -7.29 -26.27 -4.04
N GLU A 56 -6.20 -25.57 -3.73
CA GLU A 56 -5.83 -25.29 -2.35
C GLU A 56 -6.80 -24.26 -1.74
N SER A 57 -7.33 -24.58 -0.54
CA SER A 57 -8.25 -23.68 0.17
C SER A 57 -7.58 -22.35 0.52
N ALA A 58 -6.34 -22.40 1.00
CA ALA A 58 -5.55 -21.23 1.35
C ALA A 58 -5.36 -20.27 0.15
N PHE A 59 -5.09 -20.81 -1.04
CA PHE A 59 -4.95 -20.00 -2.26
C PHE A 59 -6.25 -19.31 -2.64
N ARG A 60 -7.38 -19.99 -2.60
CA ARG A 60 -8.68 -19.35 -2.91
C ARG A 60 -9.04 -18.25 -1.92
N LYS A 61 -8.74 -18.44 -0.63
CA LYS A 61 -8.93 -17.41 0.40
C LYS A 61 -8.04 -16.19 0.15
N LEU A 62 -6.76 -16.43 -0.19
CA LEU A 62 -5.86 -15.35 -0.56
C LEU A 62 -6.40 -14.57 -1.77
N ILE A 63 -6.78 -15.23 -2.86
CA ILE A 63 -7.32 -14.55 -4.05
C ILE A 63 -8.58 -13.76 -3.72
N LEU A 64 -9.51 -14.33 -2.95
CA LEU A 64 -10.70 -13.62 -2.49
C LEU A 64 -10.31 -12.35 -1.73
N PHE A 65 -9.41 -12.47 -0.76
CA PHE A 65 -8.92 -11.35 0.03
C PHE A 65 -8.22 -10.28 -0.85
N LEU A 66 -7.39 -10.70 -1.81
CA LEU A 66 -6.74 -9.77 -2.76
C LEU A 66 -7.76 -9.01 -3.62
N VAL A 67 -8.81 -9.68 -4.08
CA VAL A 67 -9.90 -9.04 -4.84
C VAL A 67 -10.66 -8.04 -3.96
N LEU A 68 -10.98 -8.42 -2.71
CA LEU A 68 -11.69 -7.54 -1.78
C LEU A 68 -10.89 -6.29 -1.41
N THR A 69 -9.55 -6.37 -1.39
CA THR A 69 -8.67 -5.23 -1.11
C THR A 69 -8.40 -4.35 -2.34
N MET A 70 -8.94 -4.69 -3.52
CA MET A 70 -8.63 -3.97 -4.76
C MET A 70 -8.98 -2.48 -4.70
N GLY A 71 -10.13 -2.10 -4.12
CA GLY A 71 -10.54 -0.70 -4.00
C GLY A 71 -9.55 0.15 -3.20
N VAL A 72 -9.04 -0.35 -2.08
CA VAL A 72 -8.02 0.38 -1.30
C VAL A 72 -6.68 0.45 -2.06
N ARG A 73 -6.32 -0.57 -2.84
CA ARG A 73 -5.12 -0.53 -3.69
C ARG A 73 -5.24 0.51 -4.81
N ILE A 74 -6.45 0.73 -5.33
CA ILE A 74 -6.72 1.85 -6.24
C ILE A 74 -6.38 3.17 -5.56
N VAL A 75 -6.85 3.40 -4.31
CA VAL A 75 -6.53 4.63 -3.56
C VAL A 75 -5.02 4.81 -3.37
N PHE A 76 -4.29 3.75 -3.04
CA PHE A 76 -2.83 3.82 -2.87
C PHE A 76 -2.10 4.21 -4.15
N THR A 77 -2.57 3.73 -5.30
CA THR A 77 -1.96 4.10 -6.59
C THR A 77 -2.32 5.51 -7.06
N LEU A 78 -3.40 6.13 -6.54
CA LEU A 78 -3.76 7.52 -6.85
C LEU A 78 -2.66 8.50 -6.48
N GLN A 79 -1.99 8.30 -5.34
CA GLN A 79 -0.93 9.20 -4.85
C GLN A 79 0.21 9.38 -5.87
N PHE A 80 0.47 8.35 -6.67
CA PHE A 80 1.57 8.37 -7.64
C PHE A 80 1.12 8.66 -9.08
N LEU A 81 -0.12 8.33 -9.44
CA LEU A 81 -0.59 8.41 -10.83
C LEU A 81 -1.46 9.64 -11.11
N VAL A 82 -2.35 9.99 -10.20
CA VAL A 82 -3.36 11.04 -10.41
C VAL A 82 -3.00 12.32 -9.68
N MET A 83 -2.57 12.22 -8.42
CA MET A 83 -2.26 13.37 -7.56
C MET A 83 -1.24 14.34 -8.18
N PRO A 84 -0.10 13.91 -8.77
CA PRO A 84 0.85 14.87 -9.35
C PRO A 84 0.22 15.75 -10.43
N LYS A 85 -0.63 15.17 -11.27
CA LYS A 85 -1.33 15.92 -12.32
C LYS A 85 -2.39 16.87 -11.73
N TYR A 86 -3.07 16.42 -10.70
CA TYR A 86 -4.05 17.22 -9.96
C TYR A 86 -3.37 18.44 -9.31
N TYR A 87 -2.21 18.26 -8.66
CA TYR A 87 -1.48 19.37 -8.03
C TYR A 87 -1.14 20.49 -9.01
N VAL A 88 -0.58 20.16 -10.16
CA VAL A 88 -0.22 21.13 -11.19
C VAL A 88 -1.45 21.91 -11.68
N ARG A 89 -2.62 21.28 -11.75
CA ARG A 89 -3.84 21.89 -12.29
C ARG A 89 -4.62 22.72 -11.28
N THR A 90 -4.50 22.40 -9.98
CA THR A 90 -5.27 23.06 -8.92
C THR A 90 -4.45 24.05 -8.10
N LEU A 91 -3.13 23.88 -8.04
CA LEU A 91 -2.24 24.77 -7.30
C LEU A 91 -1.52 25.73 -8.25
N TYR A 92 -0.37 25.34 -8.77
CA TYR A 92 0.44 26.10 -9.72
C TYR A 92 1.49 25.18 -10.38
N ASP A 93 1.99 25.58 -11.56
CA ASP A 93 2.85 24.75 -12.40
C ASP A 93 4.19 24.37 -11.73
N ASP A 94 4.79 25.28 -10.95
CA ASP A 94 6.07 25.07 -10.27
C ASP A 94 5.91 24.46 -8.86
N PHE A 95 4.78 23.80 -8.58
CA PHE A 95 4.54 23.23 -7.26
C PHE A 95 5.53 22.11 -6.93
N ALA A 96 6.10 22.18 -5.72
CA ALA A 96 7.08 21.22 -5.22
C ALA A 96 6.44 19.85 -4.86
N ILE A 97 6.02 19.09 -5.87
CA ILE A 97 5.32 17.79 -5.74
C ILE A 97 6.10 16.83 -4.83
N GLY A 98 7.44 16.83 -4.95
CA GLY A 98 8.29 15.95 -4.14
C GLY A 98 8.18 16.20 -2.65
N SER A 99 8.08 17.45 -2.22
CA SER A 99 7.95 17.82 -0.80
C SER A 99 6.64 17.34 -0.19
N ILE A 100 5.54 17.52 -0.91
CA ILE A 100 4.21 17.03 -0.46
C ILE A 100 4.17 15.50 -0.43
N ASN A 101 4.68 14.84 -1.46
CA ASN A 101 4.68 13.38 -1.50
C ASN A 101 5.63 12.75 -0.45
N ALA A 102 6.62 13.48 0.07
CA ALA A 102 7.48 13.02 1.14
C ALA A 102 6.77 12.93 2.51
N ILE A 103 5.65 13.63 2.70
CA ILE A 103 4.87 13.61 3.94
C ILE A 103 4.37 12.20 4.24
N ASN A 104 3.83 11.49 3.24
CA ASN A 104 3.28 10.15 3.42
C ASN A 104 4.32 9.15 3.94
N PRO A 105 5.47 8.89 3.28
CA PRO A 105 6.46 7.96 3.81
C PRO A 105 7.08 8.42 5.13
N ALA A 106 7.21 9.73 5.37
CA ALA A 106 7.70 10.24 6.66
C ALA A 106 6.76 9.84 7.82
N ILE A 107 5.44 9.96 7.62
CA ILE A 107 4.45 9.55 8.63
C ILE A 107 4.45 8.04 8.80
N ILE A 108 4.55 7.27 7.72
CA ILE A 108 4.58 5.81 7.80
C ILE A 108 5.79 5.34 8.59
N VAL A 109 6.98 5.82 8.26
CA VAL A 109 8.23 5.40 8.93
C VAL A 109 8.21 5.79 10.41
N SER A 110 7.91 7.05 10.74
CA SER A 110 7.83 7.51 12.14
C SER A 110 6.69 6.83 12.90
N GLY A 111 5.55 6.66 12.26
CA GLY A 111 4.38 6.02 12.86
C GLY A 111 4.61 4.53 13.14
N LEU A 112 5.30 3.80 12.28
CA LEU A 112 5.66 2.40 12.54
C LEU A 112 6.53 2.29 13.80
N ILE A 113 7.56 3.13 13.94
CA ILE A 113 8.44 3.10 15.11
C ILE A 113 7.65 3.35 16.42
N LEU A 114 6.70 4.29 16.38
CA LEU A 114 5.94 4.69 17.57
C LEU A 114 4.79 3.72 17.90
N LEU A 115 4.13 3.17 16.88
CA LEU A 115 2.86 2.45 17.04
C LEU A 115 3.00 0.93 17.02
N ILE A 116 4.13 0.35 16.58
CA ILE A 116 4.34 -1.11 16.58
C ILE A 116 3.95 -1.75 17.91
N PRO A 117 4.41 -1.25 19.09
CA PRO A 117 4.09 -1.86 20.38
C PRO A 117 2.61 -1.85 20.72
N VAL A 118 1.88 -0.84 20.22
CA VAL A 118 0.44 -0.67 20.47
C VAL A 118 -0.38 -1.51 19.50
N LEU A 119 0.03 -1.56 18.23
CA LEU A 119 -0.67 -2.28 17.17
C LEU A 119 -0.69 -3.80 17.39
N GLY A 120 0.30 -4.36 18.10
CA GLY A 120 0.35 -5.77 18.45
C GLY A 120 -0.80 -6.27 19.33
N ARG A 121 -1.52 -5.35 20.00
CA ARG A 121 -2.65 -5.67 20.89
C ARG A 121 -3.99 -5.88 20.16
N PHE A 122 -4.06 -5.56 18.89
CA PHE A 122 -5.30 -5.58 18.12
C PHE A 122 -5.26 -6.68 17.06
N SER A 123 -6.41 -7.27 16.74
CA SER A 123 -6.49 -8.29 15.71
C SER A 123 -6.11 -7.73 14.33
N THR A 124 -5.34 -8.52 13.57
CA THR A 124 -4.82 -8.17 12.24
C THR A 124 -5.93 -7.73 11.28
N VAL A 125 -7.05 -8.49 11.24
CA VAL A 125 -8.19 -8.21 10.35
C VAL A 125 -8.90 -6.90 10.76
N SER A 126 -9.10 -6.66 12.07
CA SER A 126 -9.74 -5.43 12.54
C SER A 126 -8.91 -4.19 12.19
N LEU A 127 -7.59 -4.23 12.39
CA LEU A 127 -6.70 -3.13 12.01
C LEU A 127 -6.69 -2.88 10.51
N MET A 128 -6.74 -3.93 9.69
CA MET A 128 -6.85 -3.78 8.23
C MET A 128 -8.15 -3.08 7.84
N ILE A 129 -9.29 -3.47 8.43
CA ILE A 129 -10.59 -2.85 8.16
C ILE A 129 -10.57 -1.38 8.55
N VAL A 130 -10.07 -1.05 9.74
CA VAL A 130 -9.94 0.34 10.20
C VAL A 130 -9.02 1.14 9.30
N GLY A 131 -7.83 0.60 8.97
CA GLY A 131 -6.88 1.27 8.08
C GLY A 131 -7.45 1.55 6.69
N MET A 132 -8.14 0.57 6.09
CA MET A 132 -8.83 0.77 4.80
C MET A 132 -9.94 1.80 4.88
N SER A 133 -10.72 1.79 5.97
CA SER A 133 -11.80 2.75 6.18
C SER A 133 -11.27 4.18 6.32
N ILE A 134 -10.19 4.37 7.06
CA ILE A 134 -9.50 5.66 7.20
C ILE A 134 -8.91 6.11 5.85
N SER A 135 -8.27 5.21 5.12
CA SER A 135 -7.73 5.52 3.78
C SER A 135 -8.83 5.91 2.79
N ALA A 136 -9.98 5.24 2.81
CA ALA A 136 -11.12 5.62 2.00
C ALA A 136 -11.71 6.98 2.45
N PHE A 137 -11.87 7.17 3.77
CA PHE A 137 -12.38 8.40 4.35
C PHE A 137 -11.50 9.62 4.02
N SER A 138 -10.19 9.43 3.85
CA SER A 138 -9.29 10.54 3.49
C SER A 138 -9.72 11.26 2.21
N LEU A 139 -10.34 10.55 1.26
CA LEU A 139 -10.81 11.13 0.00
C LEU A 139 -12.01 12.08 0.19
N VAL A 140 -12.71 12.02 1.32
CA VAL A 140 -13.78 12.96 1.64
C VAL A 140 -13.26 14.40 1.64
N PHE A 141 -12.04 14.62 2.17
CA PHE A 141 -11.42 15.96 2.20
C PHE A 141 -11.15 16.52 0.79
N MET A 142 -11.01 15.67 -0.20
CA MET A 142 -10.88 16.08 -1.61
C MET A 142 -12.21 16.21 -2.33
N ALA A 143 -13.24 15.52 -1.84
CA ALA A 143 -14.60 15.51 -2.42
C ALA A 143 -15.50 16.64 -1.90
N ILE A 144 -15.14 17.25 -0.76
CA ILE A 144 -15.87 18.41 -0.22
C ILE A 144 -15.69 19.59 -1.17
N PRO A 145 -16.78 20.34 -1.50
CA PRO A 145 -16.69 21.57 -2.26
C PRO A 145 -15.65 22.54 -1.70
N ILE A 146 -14.79 23.06 -2.56
CA ILE A 146 -13.63 23.87 -2.12
C ILE A 146 -14.06 25.14 -1.35
N GLU A 147 -15.27 25.61 -1.61
CA GLU A 147 -15.84 26.77 -0.94
C GLU A 147 -15.96 26.61 0.58
N TRP A 148 -16.09 25.38 1.08
CA TRP A 148 -16.18 25.11 2.52
C TRP A 148 -14.84 25.34 3.23
N TYR A 149 -13.73 25.28 2.52
CA TYR A 149 -12.41 25.55 3.09
C TYR A 149 -12.20 27.04 3.40
N TYR A 150 -12.94 27.95 2.75
CA TYR A 150 -12.91 29.38 3.09
C TYR A 150 -13.50 29.70 4.48
N LEU A 151 -14.20 28.75 5.10
CA LEU A 151 -14.64 28.87 6.49
C LEU A 151 -13.50 28.76 7.50
N VAL A 152 -12.33 28.23 7.06
CA VAL A 152 -11.14 28.09 7.91
C VAL A 152 -10.41 29.44 7.94
N PRO A 153 -10.15 30.04 9.13
CA PRO A 153 -9.45 31.30 9.22
C PRO A 153 -8.07 31.27 8.57
N GLY A 154 -7.75 32.27 7.74
CA GLY A 154 -6.45 32.38 7.05
C GLY A 154 -6.42 31.77 5.64
N ILE A 155 -7.53 31.21 5.15
CA ILE A 155 -7.66 30.74 3.76
C ILE A 155 -8.38 31.82 2.97
N GLU A 156 -7.60 32.51 2.10
CA GLU A 156 -8.11 33.61 1.28
C GLU A 156 -8.14 33.27 -0.22
N THR A 157 -7.31 32.31 -0.64
CA THR A 157 -7.16 31.95 -2.05
C THR A 157 -7.55 30.50 -2.30
N ARG A 158 -8.01 30.21 -3.53
CA ARG A 158 -8.37 28.85 -3.97
C ARG A 158 -7.19 27.87 -3.84
N SER A 159 -5.97 28.30 -4.20
CA SER A 159 -4.77 27.47 -4.06
C SER A 159 -4.47 27.10 -2.62
N GLN A 160 -4.70 28.03 -1.66
CA GLN A 160 -4.58 27.71 -0.22
C GLN A 160 -5.63 26.68 0.22
N ALA A 161 -6.87 26.82 -0.24
CA ALA A 161 -7.94 25.88 0.05
C ALA A 161 -7.60 24.48 -0.48
N TYR A 162 -7.17 24.34 -1.72
CA TYR A 162 -6.72 23.07 -2.28
C TYR A 162 -5.50 22.51 -1.56
N LEU A 163 -4.54 23.35 -1.19
CA LEU A 163 -3.38 22.90 -0.42
C LEU A 163 -3.78 22.28 0.93
N VAL A 164 -4.69 22.92 1.66
CA VAL A 164 -5.20 22.39 2.93
C VAL A 164 -5.95 21.08 2.73
N ALA A 165 -6.80 20.99 1.70
CA ALA A 165 -7.50 19.76 1.35
C ALA A 165 -6.52 18.61 1.06
N ILE A 166 -5.50 18.86 0.23
CA ILE A 166 -4.46 17.90 -0.16
C ILE A 166 -3.65 17.45 1.08
N VAL A 167 -3.16 18.38 1.88
CA VAL A 167 -2.35 18.06 3.06
C VAL A 167 -3.16 17.24 4.06
N THR A 168 -4.40 17.65 4.33
CA THR A 168 -5.30 16.91 5.24
C THR A 168 -5.58 15.50 4.71
N GLN A 169 -5.83 15.37 3.41
CA GLN A 169 -6.03 14.06 2.78
C GLN A 169 -4.79 13.18 2.94
N ILE A 170 -3.58 13.69 2.67
CA ILE A 170 -2.34 12.92 2.79
C ILE A 170 -2.09 12.49 4.24
N LEU A 171 -2.32 13.36 5.22
CA LEU A 171 -2.15 13.03 6.65
C LEU A 171 -3.08 11.90 7.07
N VAL A 172 -4.37 12.00 6.76
CA VAL A 172 -5.37 10.98 7.10
C VAL A 172 -5.11 9.69 6.33
N PHE A 173 -4.75 9.79 5.05
CA PHE A 173 -4.40 8.65 4.21
C PHE A 173 -3.17 7.90 4.74
N ALA A 174 -2.09 8.61 5.08
CA ALA A 174 -0.88 8.03 5.63
C ALA A 174 -1.13 7.27 6.93
N PHE A 175 -2.02 7.79 7.78
CA PHE A 175 -2.44 7.09 9.00
C PHE A 175 -3.22 5.81 8.69
N GLY A 176 -4.11 5.84 7.72
CA GLY A 176 -4.83 4.65 7.25
C GLY A 176 -3.88 3.59 6.64
N GLU A 177 -2.92 4.03 5.84
CA GLU A 177 -1.90 3.16 5.23
C GLU A 177 -0.98 2.54 6.30
N LEU A 178 -0.59 3.29 7.31
CA LEU A 178 0.19 2.83 8.45
C LEU A 178 -0.47 1.65 9.18
N LEU A 179 -1.79 1.70 9.34
CA LEU A 179 -2.54 0.61 9.97
C LEU A 179 -2.75 -0.58 9.05
N PHE A 180 -2.92 -0.35 7.75
CA PHE A 180 -3.26 -1.38 6.78
C PHE A 180 -2.04 -2.16 6.27
N SER A 181 -0.98 -1.47 5.82
CA SER A 181 0.09 -2.10 5.02
C SER A 181 0.87 -3.19 5.77
N PRO A 182 1.32 -3.01 7.02
CA PRO A 182 2.02 -4.07 7.75
C PRO A 182 1.09 -5.26 8.06
N ARG A 183 -0.16 -4.99 8.40
CA ARG A 183 -1.15 -6.03 8.72
C ARG A 183 -1.59 -6.83 7.50
N PHE A 184 -1.62 -6.20 6.33
CA PHE A 184 -1.83 -6.89 5.07
C PHE A 184 -0.73 -7.93 4.80
N SER A 185 0.54 -7.56 4.97
CA SER A 185 1.68 -8.45 4.78
C SER A 185 1.66 -9.59 5.81
N GLU A 186 1.38 -9.29 7.06
CA GLU A 186 1.21 -10.27 8.13
C GLU A 186 0.10 -11.28 7.82
N TYR A 187 -1.07 -10.82 7.39
CA TYR A 187 -2.18 -11.68 7.01
C TYR A 187 -1.80 -12.64 5.88
N VAL A 188 -1.14 -12.12 4.83
CA VAL A 188 -0.70 -12.95 3.70
C VAL A 188 0.28 -14.03 4.16
N ALA A 189 1.24 -13.67 5.02
CA ALA A 189 2.22 -14.61 5.56
C ALA A 189 1.56 -15.71 6.41
N ARG A 190 0.53 -15.37 7.20
CA ARG A 190 -0.22 -16.33 8.04
C ARG A 190 -1.08 -17.31 7.21
N VAL A 191 -1.72 -16.82 6.14
CA VAL A 191 -2.56 -17.68 5.27
C VAL A 191 -1.71 -18.59 4.40
N ALA A 192 -0.47 -18.24 4.14
CA ALA A 192 0.43 -19.02 3.30
C ALA A 192 0.87 -20.32 3.98
N PRO A 193 0.87 -21.48 3.28
CA PRO A 193 1.56 -22.68 3.74
C PRO A 193 3.05 -22.37 4.00
N LYS A 194 3.64 -23.00 5.04
CA LYS A 194 5.01 -22.73 5.48
C LYS A 194 6.06 -22.86 4.36
N ASP A 195 5.86 -23.81 3.44
CA ASP A 195 6.70 -24.08 2.27
C ASP A 195 6.48 -23.14 1.08
N LYS A 196 5.44 -22.25 1.11
CA LYS A 196 5.01 -21.40 -0.01
C LYS A 196 4.91 -19.91 0.33
N VAL A 197 5.39 -19.49 1.50
CA VAL A 197 5.24 -18.10 1.98
C VAL A 197 5.77 -17.08 0.95
N ALA A 198 6.95 -17.30 0.38
CA ALA A 198 7.54 -16.41 -0.63
C ALA A 198 6.64 -16.25 -1.87
N SER A 199 6.05 -17.35 -2.35
CA SER A 199 5.13 -17.33 -3.50
C SER A 199 3.86 -16.56 -3.20
N TYR A 200 3.27 -16.74 -2.02
CA TYR A 200 2.05 -16.03 -1.58
C TYR A 200 2.33 -14.53 -1.39
N MET A 201 3.48 -14.16 -0.83
CA MET A 201 3.90 -12.76 -0.71
C MET A 201 4.09 -12.09 -2.08
N SER A 202 4.62 -12.82 -3.06
CA SER A 202 4.72 -12.32 -4.43
C SER A 202 3.34 -12.08 -5.07
N LEU A 203 2.38 -12.99 -4.84
CA LEU A 203 1.00 -12.83 -5.30
C LEU A 203 0.29 -11.67 -4.63
N ALA A 204 0.63 -11.33 -3.40
CA ALA A 204 0.09 -10.19 -2.67
C ALA A 204 0.35 -8.84 -3.35
N ALA A 205 1.33 -8.75 -4.25
CA ALA A 205 1.60 -7.57 -5.05
C ALA A 205 0.66 -7.42 -6.27
N LEU A 206 -0.01 -8.49 -6.71
CA LEU A 206 -0.88 -8.48 -7.91
C LEU A 206 -1.96 -7.39 -7.91
N PRO A 207 -2.71 -7.13 -6.80
CA PRO A 207 -3.70 -6.07 -6.78
C PRO A 207 -3.13 -4.70 -7.13
N MET A 208 -1.90 -4.42 -6.70
CA MET A 208 -1.24 -3.15 -7.00
C MET A 208 -0.87 -3.03 -8.49
N PHE A 209 -0.43 -4.13 -9.11
CA PHE A 209 -0.15 -4.17 -10.55
C PHE A 209 -1.42 -4.01 -11.39
N ILE A 210 -2.55 -4.58 -10.96
CA ILE A 210 -3.85 -4.44 -11.63
C ILE A 210 -4.44 -3.04 -11.40
N ALA A 211 -4.29 -2.47 -10.21
CA ALA A 211 -4.79 -1.14 -9.87
C ALA A 211 -4.13 -0.02 -10.72
N LYS A 212 -2.84 -0.16 -11.07
CA LYS A 212 -2.13 0.85 -11.86
C LYS A 212 -2.74 1.11 -13.24
N PRO A 213 -2.95 0.12 -14.14
CA PRO A 213 -3.61 0.36 -15.42
C PRO A 213 -5.05 0.82 -15.27
N ILE A 214 -5.80 0.33 -14.27
CA ILE A 214 -7.15 0.81 -13.97
C ILE A 214 -7.12 2.30 -13.66
N ASN A 215 -6.26 2.73 -12.75
CA ASN A 215 -6.08 4.14 -12.42
C ASN A 215 -5.50 4.95 -13.59
N GLY A 216 -4.65 4.37 -14.42
CA GLY A 216 -4.16 5.04 -15.63
C GLY A 216 -5.29 5.38 -16.60
N ILE A 217 -6.20 4.46 -16.82
CA ILE A 217 -7.34 4.65 -17.74
C ILE A 217 -8.39 5.56 -17.08
N ILE A 218 -8.91 5.17 -15.92
CA ILE A 218 -9.98 5.91 -15.23
C ILE A 218 -9.48 7.30 -14.85
N GLY A 219 -8.29 7.39 -14.22
CA GLY A 219 -7.70 8.65 -13.80
C GLY A 219 -7.37 9.57 -14.96
N GLY A 220 -6.87 9.03 -16.07
CA GLY A 220 -6.64 9.80 -17.29
C GLY A 220 -7.92 10.44 -17.83
N LEU A 221 -9.01 9.66 -17.89
CA LEU A 221 -10.32 10.17 -18.32
C LEU A 221 -10.89 11.20 -17.34
N LEU A 222 -10.94 10.87 -16.05
CA LEU A 222 -11.48 11.78 -15.03
C LEU A 222 -10.70 13.10 -14.96
N VAL A 223 -9.37 13.04 -15.01
CA VAL A 223 -8.54 14.24 -15.02
C VAL A 223 -8.73 15.05 -16.29
N ALA A 224 -8.92 14.40 -17.46
CA ALA A 224 -9.16 15.09 -18.71
C ALA A 224 -10.51 15.84 -18.74
N TYR A 225 -11.55 15.27 -18.13
CA TYR A 225 -12.89 15.85 -18.15
C TYR A 225 -13.18 16.76 -16.97
N LEU A 226 -12.72 16.41 -15.76
CA LEU A 226 -13.09 17.08 -14.50
C LEU A 226 -11.97 17.91 -13.89
N CYS A 227 -10.73 17.73 -14.33
CA CYS A 227 -9.57 18.46 -13.82
C CYS A 227 -8.62 18.87 -14.95
N TYR A 228 -9.16 19.52 -15.98
CA TYR A 228 -8.41 19.98 -17.17
C TYR A 228 -7.68 21.29 -16.89
N ASP A 229 -6.73 21.65 -17.77
CA ASP A 229 -5.95 22.88 -17.64
C ASP A 229 -6.86 24.11 -17.70
N GLY A 230 -6.72 25.01 -16.70
CA GLY A 230 -7.55 26.22 -16.58
C GLY A 230 -8.91 26.02 -15.89
N ILE A 231 -9.18 24.83 -15.32
CA ILE A 231 -10.42 24.55 -14.58
C ILE A 231 -10.64 25.55 -13.44
N CYS A 232 -9.58 25.91 -12.68
CA CYS A 232 -9.67 26.84 -11.57
C CYS A 232 -10.14 28.23 -12.00
N ALA A 233 -9.63 28.74 -13.12
CA ALA A 233 -10.07 30.02 -13.67
C ALA A 233 -11.56 30.03 -14.06
N LYS A 234 -12.07 28.90 -14.58
CA LYS A 234 -13.49 28.75 -14.89
C LYS A 234 -14.35 28.64 -13.64
N MET A 235 -13.87 27.98 -12.60
CA MET A 235 -14.55 27.92 -11.31
C MET A 235 -14.68 29.33 -10.68
N ASP A 236 -13.64 30.17 -10.81
CA ASP A 236 -13.66 31.56 -10.30
C ASP A 236 -14.70 32.43 -11.02
N THR A 237 -15.05 32.13 -12.27
CA THR A 237 -16.11 32.79 -13.00
C THR A 237 -17.52 32.27 -12.68
N GLY A 238 -17.65 31.26 -11.83
CA GLY A 238 -18.94 30.69 -11.42
C GLY A 238 -19.66 29.86 -12.49
N HIS A 239 -18.97 29.46 -13.58
CA HIS A 239 -19.53 28.73 -14.69
C HIS A 239 -19.50 27.19 -14.55
N ILE A 240 -18.93 26.67 -13.44
CA ILE A 240 -18.76 25.22 -13.22
C ILE A 240 -19.56 24.79 -12.00
N GLY A 241 -20.48 23.85 -12.20
CA GLY A 241 -21.19 23.19 -11.11
C GLY A 241 -20.36 22.06 -10.48
N PHE A 242 -20.81 21.55 -9.32
CA PHE A 242 -20.15 20.44 -8.62
C PHE A 242 -19.89 19.22 -9.50
N TRP A 243 -20.82 18.87 -10.41
CA TRP A 243 -20.75 17.69 -11.28
C TRP A 243 -19.63 17.77 -12.34
N ASP A 244 -19.16 18.98 -12.64
CA ASP A 244 -18.10 19.23 -13.62
C ASP A 244 -16.79 19.68 -12.95
N SER A 245 -16.70 19.55 -11.63
CA SER A 245 -15.58 20.02 -10.80
C SER A 245 -14.59 18.90 -10.45
N PRO A 246 -13.36 19.27 -10.04
CA PRO A 246 -12.39 18.31 -9.52
C PRO A 246 -12.88 17.57 -8.26
N GLU A 247 -13.73 18.17 -7.45
CA GLU A 247 -14.31 17.56 -6.24
C GLU A 247 -15.20 16.37 -6.59
N PHE A 248 -15.93 16.45 -7.70
CA PHE A 248 -16.73 15.33 -8.19
C PHE A 248 -15.85 14.14 -8.64
N MET A 249 -14.71 14.41 -9.25
CA MET A 249 -13.73 13.35 -9.54
C MET A 249 -13.35 12.57 -8.28
N TRP A 250 -13.10 13.28 -7.18
CA TRP A 250 -12.74 12.65 -5.90
C TRP A 250 -13.93 11.91 -5.26
N THR A 251 -15.15 12.38 -5.49
CA THR A 251 -16.38 11.67 -5.06
C THR A 251 -16.50 10.30 -5.74
N ILE A 252 -16.17 10.20 -7.04
CA ILE A 252 -16.14 8.92 -7.76
C ILE A 252 -15.10 7.98 -7.13
N TYR A 253 -13.89 8.47 -6.86
CA TYR A 253 -12.85 7.67 -6.23
C TYR A 253 -13.21 7.26 -4.80
N LEU A 254 -13.86 8.13 -4.04
CA LEU A 254 -14.40 7.81 -2.71
C LEU A 254 -15.39 6.65 -2.78
N ALA A 255 -16.34 6.70 -3.72
CA ALA A 255 -17.31 5.62 -3.92
C ALA A 255 -16.62 4.28 -4.24
N MET A 256 -15.61 4.29 -5.10
CA MET A 256 -14.81 3.10 -5.41
C MET A 256 -14.02 2.59 -4.20
N ALA A 257 -13.47 3.49 -3.39
CA ALA A 257 -12.66 3.16 -2.22
C ALA A 257 -13.46 2.49 -1.11
N VAL A 258 -14.68 2.97 -0.86
CA VAL A 258 -15.57 2.48 0.22
C VAL A 258 -16.06 1.04 -0.04
N ILE A 259 -16.03 0.56 -1.28
CA ILE A 259 -16.40 -0.82 -1.60
C ILE A 259 -15.53 -1.83 -0.87
N SER A 260 -14.21 -1.60 -0.75
CA SER A 260 -13.28 -2.55 -0.12
C SER A 260 -13.56 -2.78 1.37
N PRO A 261 -13.61 -1.77 2.24
CA PRO A 261 -13.89 -2.00 3.66
C PRO A 261 -15.27 -2.63 3.88
N ILE A 262 -16.30 -2.22 3.13
CA ILE A 262 -17.63 -2.82 3.20
C ILE A 262 -17.58 -4.31 2.81
N ALA A 263 -16.93 -4.65 1.70
CA ALA A 263 -16.83 -6.02 1.22
C ALA A 263 -16.08 -6.92 2.22
N ILE A 264 -15.02 -6.44 2.86
CA ILE A 264 -14.28 -7.20 3.88
C ILE A 264 -15.11 -7.34 5.17
N ILE A 265 -15.84 -6.31 5.60
CA ILE A 265 -16.74 -6.41 6.75
C ILE A 265 -17.79 -7.49 6.50
N MET A 266 -18.41 -7.53 5.32
CA MET A 266 -19.41 -8.53 4.96
C MET A 266 -18.85 -9.95 4.91
N THR A 267 -17.60 -10.11 4.47
CA THR A 267 -16.94 -11.41 4.33
C THR A 267 -16.05 -11.78 5.50
N ARG A 268 -16.03 -10.98 6.57
CA ARG A 268 -15.16 -11.15 7.74
C ARG A 268 -15.20 -12.56 8.31
N LYS A 269 -16.40 -13.15 8.46
CA LYS A 269 -16.59 -14.50 8.99
C LYS A 269 -15.88 -15.56 8.13
N THR A 270 -15.91 -15.42 6.82
CA THR A 270 -15.26 -16.36 5.88
C THR A 270 -13.74 -16.24 5.90
N ILE A 271 -13.22 -15.03 6.16
CA ILE A 271 -11.79 -14.76 6.20
C ILE A 271 -11.17 -15.22 7.53
N THR A 272 -11.92 -15.13 8.64
CA THR A 272 -11.42 -15.41 10.01
C THR A 272 -11.71 -16.85 10.46
N SER A 273 -12.55 -17.63 9.77
CA SER A 273 -13.14 -18.89 10.27
C SER A 273 -12.17 -20.06 10.52
N ASP A 274 -10.91 -20.00 10.13
CA ASP A 274 -9.97 -21.12 10.23
C ASP A 274 -8.95 -21.01 11.38
N HIS A 275 -8.87 -19.89 12.08
CA HIS A 275 -7.97 -19.69 13.22
C HIS A 275 -8.64 -18.87 14.33
N PRO A 276 -9.69 -19.42 14.99
CA PRO A 276 -10.40 -18.67 16.03
C PRO A 276 -9.58 -18.43 17.31
N GLU A 277 -8.56 -19.23 17.57
CA GLU A 277 -7.81 -19.20 18.83
C GLU A 277 -6.50 -18.39 18.77
N GLU A 278 -5.89 -18.21 17.58
CA GLU A 278 -4.62 -17.49 17.45
C GLU A 278 -4.77 -15.96 17.40
N ASP A 279 -5.95 -15.44 17.09
CA ASP A 279 -6.20 -13.98 17.11
C ASP A 279 -6.32 -13.41 18.54
N ALA A 280 -6.55 -14.25 19.55
CA ALA A 280 -6.68 -13.83 20.94
C ALA A 280 -5.38 -13.99 21.77
N ASP A 281 -4.46 -14.87 21.34
CA ASP A 281 -3.31 -15.31 22.17
C ASP A 281 -1.95 -15.18 21.46
N SER A 282 -1.83 -14.32 20.45
CA SER A 282 -0.50 -14.07 19.88
C SER A 282 0.33 -13.28 20.89
N PRO A 283 1.40 -13.86 21.49
CA PRO A 283 2.27 -13.08 22.34
C PRO A 283 2.86 -11.93 21.53
N PRO A 284 3.00 -10.73 22.12
CA PRO A 284 3.64 -9.61 21.45
C PRO A 284 5.04 -10.01 20.99
N ILE A 285 5.47 -9.53 19.82
CA ILE A 285 6.80 -9.80 19.24
C ILE A 285 7.94 -9.60 20.26
N ALA A 286 7.74 -8.73 21.25
CA ALA A 286 8.64 -8.55 22.39
C ALA A 286 8.80 -9.80 23.29
N ALA A 287 7.89 -10.77 23.25
CA ALA A 287 8.03 -12.00 24.04
C ALA A 287 8.91 -13.06 23.35
N ILE A 288 9.07 -12.97 22.03
CA ILE A 288 9.95 -13.86 21.26
C ILE A 288 11.43 -13.49 21.48
N GLU A 289 11.74 -12.21 21.73
CA GLU A 289 13.10 -11.78 22.07
C GLU A 289 13.52 -12.14 23.50
N THR A 290 12.56 -12.45 24.40
CA THR A 290 12.87 -12.80 25.80
C THR A 290 13.05 -14.31 26.01
N GLU A 291 12.68 -15.14 25.02
CA GLU A 291 12.84 -16.60 25.06
C GLU A 291 14.15 -17.10 24.41
N MET A 292 14.99 -16.20 23.92
CA MET A 292 16.39 -16.55 23.65
C MET A 292 17.12 -16.59 24.99
N ASP A 293 17.20 -17.80 25.54
CA ASP A 293 17.88 -18.12 26.79
C ASP A 293 19.32 -17.61 26.73
N PRO A 294 19.73 -16.67 27.58
CA PRO A 294 21.09 -16.15 27.59
C PRO A 294 22.15 -17.22 27.94
N ALA A 295 21.74 -18.42 28.35
CA ALA A 295 22.60 -19.55 28.58
C ALA A 295 23.12 -20.22 27.29
N VAL A 296 22.34 -20.23 26.24
CA VAL A 296 22.73 -20.86 24.95
C VAL A 296 23.81 -20.05 24.23
N THR A 297 23.76 -18.73 24.33
CA THR A 297 24.78 -17.84 23.73
C THR A 297 26.14 -17.87 24.44
N ALA A 298 26.22 -18.30 25.69
CA ALA A 298 27.47 -18.40 26.43
C ALA A 298 28.23 -19.72 26.18
N GLU A 299 27.52 -20.80 25.86
CA GLU A 299 28.12 -22.11 25.53
C GLU A 299 28.68 -22.16 24.11
N GLU A 300 28.00 -21.58 23.11
CA GLU A 300 28.51 -21.55 21.74
C GLU A 300 29.75 -20.65 21.55
N LEU A 301 29.90 -19.59 22.37
CA LEU A 301 31.09 -18.74 22.32
C LEU A 301 32.31 -19.36 23.02
N THR A 302 32.11 -20.38 23.88
CA THR A 302 33.23 -21.10 24.53
C THR A 302 33.74 -22.26 23.67
N GLU A 303 32.91 -22.91 22.88
CA GLU A 303 33.34 -23.96 21.93
C GLU A 303 34.08 -23.43 20.68
N ALA A 304 33.77 -22.19 20.24
CA ALA A 304 34.45 -21.57 19.10
C ALA A 304 35.87 -21.05 19.41
N ASN A 305 36.29 -21.06 20.70
CA ASN A 305 37.60 -20.56 21.15
C ASN A 305 38.51 -21.65 21.78
N SER A 306 38.14 -22.92 21.68
CA SER A 306 38.95 -24.07 22.00
C SER A 306 39.36 -24.83 20.72
#